data_44256ca81be7985abd82f093ae7fe129
#
_entry.id   44256ca81be7985abd82f093ae7fe129
#
_cell.length_a   1.000
_cell.length_b   1.000
_cell.length_c   1.000
_cell.angle_alpha   90.00
_cell.angle_beta   90.00
_cell.angle_gamma   90.00
#
_symmetry.space_group_name_H-M   'P 1'
#
loop_
_entity.id
_entity.type
_entity.pdbx_description
1 polymer ?
#
loop_
_entity_poly.entity_id
_entity_poly.type
_entity_poly.pdbx_seq_one_letter_code
_entity_poly.pdbx_strand_id
1 'polypeptide(L)'
;DLYRRVINRNNRLKHLINLGAPEIILRNEKRMLQEAVDALIDSTQRVTTGRTAAANQTLKSLSDMLRGKQGRFRQNLLGKRVDYSGRSVIVVGPELSLNQCGLPKEMALEMFKPFVLREIIVKGLAPNVKSAKHLLERRTSEVWDILDEITRDHPVLLNRAPTLHKLGFQAFKPVLIEGNAIRIHPCVCAGYNADFDGDQMAVHIPLSGNSCEEALRLMTPQHNLLKPADGSPITVPNKDMALGSYYLTSIDDKLTKDEKEILIFGDEQETISAYQNKKIMLRQLVKVRINGEIINTTVGRILFNEALPEQLRFMNEEIKAATIKNLITKALNVCPDEEIVKLIDDIKKLGFWAATISGGLSVSVFDNLMIPNKNKLIEETEEKITEIENNLQEGLITKEEQRRLNHELWIETTEKIADMTWDNLPTDNPVRMIIHSGGARASKDQLKQLAAMRGLVVDPLGKIVEMPTKSNFREGLTIFEYVTSTRGSRKGLTDSALKTA
;
A
#
# COMPACT_ATOMS: atom_id res chain seq x y z
N ASP A 1 35.02 2.60 -34.19
CA ASP A 1 36.46 2.60 -33.86
C ASP A 1 37.03 1.20 -33.72
N LEU A 2 36.37 0.24 -33.09
CA LEU A 2 36.84 -1.15 -32.98
C LEU A 2 36.92 -1.83 -34.35
N TYR A 3 35.91 -1.69 -35.22
CA TYR A 3 35.97 -2.19 -36.61
C TYR A 3 37.10 -1.53 -37.40
N ARG A 4 37.30 -0.23 -37.27
CA ARG A 4 38.40 0.48 -37.92
C ARG A 4 39.76 -0.03 -37.49
N ARG A 5 39.94 -0.37 -36.21
CA ARG A 5 41.18 -1.00 -35.70
C ARG A 5 41.44 -2.36 -36.37
N VAL A 6 40.44 -3.21 -36.47
CA VAL A 6 40.55 -4.51 -37.13
C VAL A 6 40.94 -4.34 -38.61
N ILE A 7 40.24 -3.46 -39.33
CA ILE A 7 40.52 -3.19 -40.75
C ILE A 7 41.96 -2.69 -40.93
N ASN A 8 42.40 -1.70 -40.14
CA ASN A 8 43.75 -1.15 -40.24
C ASN A 8 44.83 -2.21 -39.94
N ARG A 9 44.64 -3.03 -38.90
CA ARG A 9 45.57 -4.15 -38.57
C ARG A 9 45.60 -5.19 -39.66
N ASN A 10 44.46 -5.57 -40.23
CA ASN A 10 44.38 -6.50 -41.33
C ASN A 10 45.07 -5.97 -42.57
N ASN A 11 44.87 -4.70 -42.97
CA ASN A 11 45.51 -4.08 -44.11
C ASN A 11 47.04 -4.02 -43.93
N ARG A 12 47.49 -3.71 -42.74
CA ARG A 12 48.91 -3.68 -42.39
C ARG A 12 49.53 -5.06 -42.49
N LEU A 13 48.89 -6.10 -41.98
CA LEU A 13 49.34 -7.48 -42.08
C LEU A 13 49.40 -7.94 -43.52
N LYS A 14 48.41 -7.65 -44.35
CA LYS A 14 48.41 -7.94 -45.79
C LYS A 14 49.59 -7.27 -46.52
N HIS A 15 49.83 -6.00 -46.20
CA HIS A 15 50.97 -5.28 -46.82
C HIS A 15 52.33 -5.88 -46.46
N LEU A 16 52.52 -6.27 -45.18
CA LEU A 16 53.74 -6.92 -44.70
C LEU A 16 53.96 -8.31 -45.30
N ILE A 17 52.91 -9.07 -45.54
CA ILE A 17 52.98 -10.37 -46.24
C ILE A 17 53.41 -10.17 -47.70
N ASN A 18 52.84 -9.17 -48.38
CA ASN A 18 53.18 -8.87 -49.77
C ASN A 18 54.64 -8.38 -49.94
N LEU A 19 55.20 -7.75 -48.90
CA LEU A 19 56.59 -7.31 -48.87
C LEU A 19 57.57 -8.40 -48.47
N GLY A 20 57.13 -9.64 -48.14
CA GLY A 20 58.01 -10.74 -47.70
C GLY A 20 58.71 -10.42 -46.36
N ALA A 21 58.08 -9.73 -45.43
CA ALA A 21 58.67 -9.35 -44.15
C ALA A 21 59.08 -10.56 -43.29
N PRO A 22 60.10 -10.46 -42.41
CA PRO A 22 60.56 -11.51 -41.53
C PRO A 22 59.44 -12.11 -40.66
N GLU A 23 59.49 -13.45 -40.41
CA GLU A 23 58.46 -14.18 -39.73
C GLU A 23 58.14 -13.62 -38.29
N ILE A 24 59.13 -13.07 -37.59
CA ILE A 24 59.00 -12.49 -36.26
C ILE A 24 58.05 -11.26 -36.32
N ILE A 25 58.14 -10.44 -37.35
CA ILE A 25 57.27 -9.28 -37.55
C ILE A 25 55.86 -9.73 -37.90
N LEU A 26 55.73 -10.73 -38.77
CA LEU A 26 54.43 -11.31 -39.14
C LEU A 26 53.71 -11.92 -37.95
N ARG A 27 54.42 -12.64 -37.07
CA ARG A 27 53.85 -13.19 -35.83
C ARG A 27 53.30 -12.08 -34.90
N ASN A 28 54.04 -11.00 -34.75
CA ASN A 28 53.62 -9.87 -33.92
C ASN A 28 52.38 -9.19 -34.51
N GLU A 29 52.31 -8.92 -35.79
CA GLU A 29 51.14 -8.33 -36.43
C GLU A 29 49.90 -9.26 -36.40
N LYS A 30 50.09 -10.59 -36.55
CA LYS A 30 49.01 -11.56 -36.35
C LYS A 30 48.46 -11.49 -34.94
N ARG A 31 49.34 -11.44 -33.92
CA ARG A 31 48.94 -11.27 -32.53
C ARG A 31 48.15 -9.95 -32.29
N MET A 32 48.62 -8.85 -32.88
CA MET A 32 47.94 -7.54 -32.76
C MET A 32 46.60 -7.52 -33.50
N LEU A 33 46.47 -8.26 -34.61
CA LEU A 33 45.19 -8.43 -35.30
C LEU A 33 44.21 -9.25 -34.43
N GLN A 34 44.72 -10.36 -33.85
CA GLN A 34 43.92 -11.18 -32.91
C GLN A 34 43.41 -10.34 -31.73
N GLU A 35 44.29 -9.57 -31.09
CA GLU A 35 43.88 -8.67 -29.99
C GLU A 35 42.82 -7.63 -30.42
N ALA A 36 42.88 -7.15 -31.65
CA ALA A 36 41.88 -6.22 -32.19
C ALA A 36 40.54 -6.92 -32.44
N VAL A 37 40.54 -8.17 -32.90
CA VAL A 37 39.34 -8.98 -33.11
C VAL A 37 38.72 -9.35 -31.76
N ASP A 38 39.53 -9.82 -30.81
CA ASP A 38 39.07 -10.14 -29.46
C ASP A 38 38.43 -8.93 -28.77
N ALA A 39 39.06 -7.75 -28.90
CA ALA A 39 38.49 -6.50 -28.37
C ALA A 39 37.17 -6.08 -29.06
N LEU A 40 36.96 -6.44 -30.32
CA LEU A 40 35.70 -6.20 -31.03
C LEU A 40 34.59 -7.14 -30.52
N ILE A 41 34.93 -8.41 -30.29
CA ILE A 41 33.96 -9.42 -29.85
C ILE A 41 33.65 -9.25 -28.38
N ASP A 42 34.64 -9.18 -27.50
CA ASP A 42 34.47 -9.04 -26.05
C ASP A 42 35.58 -8.16 -25.43
N SER A 43 35.21 -7.03 -24.89
CA SER A 43 36.14 -6.07 -24.26
C SER A 43 36.55 -6.45 -22.84
N THR A 44 35.90 -7.42 -22.20
CA THR A 44 36.13 -7.79 -20.80
C THR A 44 37.50 -8.46 -20.57
N GLN A 45 38.08 -9.08 -21.59
CA GLN A 45 39.39 -9.72 -21.49
C GLN A 45 40.58 -8.76 -21.66
N ARG A 46 40.31 -7.46 -21.80
CA ARG A 46 41.35 -6.46 -21.90
C ARG A 46 42.05 -6.26 -20.55
N VAL A 47 43.18 -6.95 -20.38
CA VAL A 47 44.12 -6.61 -19.30
C VAL A 47 44.61 -5.20 -19.55
N THR A 48 44.13 -4.25 -18.70
CA THR A 48 44.61 -2.87 -18.71
C THR A 48 46.03 -2.82 -18.19
N THR A 49 46.98 -3.10 -19.06
CA THR A 49 48.40 -2.83 -18.84
C THR A 49 48.61 -1.30 -19.01
N GLY A 50 48.66 -0.55 -17.89
CA GLY A 50 49.38 0.72 -17.77
C GLY A 50 48.57 2.02 -18.00
N ARG A 51 48.52 2.79 -16.97
CA ARG A 51 48.59 4.26 -16.84
C ARG A 51 47.68 5.21 -17.65
N THR A 52 46.57 4.81 -18.23
CA THR A 52 45.64 5.77 -18.87
C THR A 52 44.17 5.41 -18.63
N ALA A 53 43.85 4.96 -17.42
CA ALA A 53 42.48 4.58 -17.04
C ALA A 53 41.50 5.76 -16.89
N ALA A 54 41.96 6.99 -16.88
CA ALA A 54 41.12 8.15 -16.56
C ALA A 54 40.54 8.93 -17.78
N ALA A 55 40.93 8.59 -19.01
CA ALA A 55 40.56 9.42 -20.17
C ALA A 55 39.89 8.69 -21.35
N ASN A 56 39.72 7.37 -21.30
CA ASN A 56 39.11 6.62 -22.40
C ASN A 56 37.74 6.10 -22.01
N GLN A 57 36.68 6.69 -22.54
CA GLN A 57 35.40 6.02 -22.68
C GLN A 57 35.66 4.64 -23.27
N THR A 58 35.43 3.59 -22.49
CA THR A 58 35.59 2.21 -22.93
C THR A 58 34.64 1.97 -24.09
N LEU A 59 35.19 1.74 -25.28
CA LEU A 59 34.41 1.44 -26.47
C LEU A 59 33.66 0.12 -26.26
N LYS A 60 32.35 0.12 -26.52
CA LYS A 60 31.49 -1.06 -26.35
C LYS A 60 31.82 -2.11 -27.41
N SER A 61 32.12 -3.33 -26.97
CA SER A 61 32.26 -4.50 -27.82
C SER A 61 30.91 -5.01 -28.32
N LEU A 62 30.90 -5.98 -29.25
CA LEU A 62 29.68 -6.64 -29.72
C LEU A 62 28.98 -7.36 -28.56
N SER A 63 29.71 -7.99 -27.66
CA SER A 63 29.19 -8.63 -26.46
C SER A 63 28.54 -7.64 -25.50
N ASP A 64 29.17 -6.48 -25.27
CA ASP A 64 28.66 -5.44 -24.41
C ASP A 64 27.35 -4.81 -24.96
N MET A 65 27.19 -4.82 -26.28
CA MET A 65 25.94 -4.38 -26.90
C MET A 65 24.76 -5.33 -26.64
N LEU A 66 25.02 -6.58 -26.31
CA LEU A 66 24.01 -7.59 -26.04
C LEU A 66 23.77 -7.79 -24.56
N ARG A 67 24.83 -7.72 -23.74
CA ARG A 67 24.84 -7.98 -22.30
C ARG A 67 24.37 -6.76 -21.46
N GLY A 68 23.96 -7.07 -20.21
CA GLY A 68 23.70 -6.08 -19.17
C GLY A 68 22.36 -5.33 -19.33
N LYS A 69 22.14 -4.37 -18.43
CA LYS A 69 20.88 -3.58 -18.37
C LYS A 69 20.65 -2.72 -19.62
N GLN A 70 21.74 -2.27 -20.27
CA GLN A 70 21.72 -1.42 -21.47
C GLN A 70 21.91 -2.23 -22.76
N GLY A 71 22.02 -3.57 -22.66
CA GLY A 71 22.15 -4.44 -23.83
C GLY A 71 20.82 -4.63 -24.57
N ARG A 72 20.93 -5.06 -25.85
CA ARG A 72 19.76 -5.25 -26.73
C ARG A 72 18.69 -6.16 -26.14
N PHE A 73 19.09 -7.24 -25.47
CA PHE A 73 18.12 -8.17 -24.88
C PHE A 73 17.26 -7.49 -23.82
N ARG A 74 17.85 -6.82 -22.84
CA ARG A 74 17.11 -6.24 -21.74
C ARG A 74 16.48 -4.88 -22.07
N GLN A 75 17.10 -4.08 -22.93
CA GLN A 75 16.64 -2.73 -23.23
C GLN A 75 15.63 -2.65 -24.38
N ASN A 76 15.72 -3.54 -25.38
CA ASN A 76 14.95 -3.41 -26.62
C ASN A 76 14.10 -4.65 -26.97
N LEU A 77 14.43 -5.86 -26.48
CA LEU A 77 13.73 -7.09 -26.81
C LEU A 77 12.79 -7.54 -25.70
N LEU A 78 13.25 -7.60 -24.45
CA LEU A 78 12.42 -7.97 -23.30
C LEU A 78 11.48 -6.84 -22.87
N GLY A 79 11.79 -5.62 -23.21
CA GLY A 79 10.95 -4.45 -22.94
C GLY A 79 11.33 -3.29 -23.85
N LYS A 80 10.35 -2.46 -24.18
CA LYS A 80 10.53 -1.29 -25.03
C LYS A 80 9.84 -0.08 -24.40
N ARG A 81 10.27 1.13 -24.76
CA ARG A 81 9.49 2.34 -24.54
C ARG A 81 8.36 2.35 -25.56
N VAL A 82 7.17 2.69 -25.09
CA VAL A 82 5.95 2.68 -25.90
C VAL A 82 5.33 4.08 -25.97
N ASP A 83 4.72 4.39 -27.10
CA ASP A 83 3.91 5.59 -27.28
C ASP A 83 2.56 5.43 -26.58
N TYR A 84 1.75 6.48 -26.50
CA TYR A 84 0.46 6.51 -25.83
C TYR A 84 0.56 6.12 -24.34
N SER A 85 1.62 6.53 -23.70
CA SER A 85 1.86 6.29 -22.30
C SER A 85 2.38 7.55 -21.61
N GLY A 86 2.07 7.66 -20.32
CA GLY A 86 2.51 8.77 -19.49
C GLY A 86 2.77 8.29 -18.06
N ARG A 87 3.30 9.14 -17.22
CA ARG A 87 3.56 8.85 -15.82
C ARG A 87 3.28 10.07 -14.96
N SER A 88 2.61 9.88 -13.83
CA SER A 88 2.38 10.93 -12.84
C SER A 88 2.31 10.37 -11.44
N VAL A 89 2.36 11.27 -10.46
CA VAL A 89 2.15 10.96 -9.04
C VAL A 89 0.68 10.59 -8.83
N ILE A 90 0.42 9.70 -7.88
CA ILE A 90 -0.93 9.28 -7.50
C ILE A 90 -1.40 9.98 -6.23
N VAL A 91 -2.69 10.26 -6.18
CA VAL A 91 -3.39 10.76 -4.98
C VAL A 91 -4.71 10.01 -4.80
N VAL A 92 -5.27 10.08 -3.59
CA VAL A 92 -6.55 9.44 -3.31
C VAL A 92 -7.71 10.17 -4.01
N GLY A 93 -8.66 9.40 -4.57
CA GLY A 93 -9.91 9.89 -5.14
C GLY A 93 -11.09 9.21 -4.44
N PRO A 94 -11.53 9.70 -3.26
CA PRO A 94 -12.64 9.09 -2.52
C PRO A 94 -13.99 9.20 -3.24
N GLU A 95 -14.13 10.17 -4.13
CA GLU A 95 -15.31 10.41 -4.96
C GLU A 95 -15.49 9.41 -6.11
N LEU A 96 -14.41 8.77 -6.54
CA LEU A 96 -14.42 7.84 -7.67
C LEU A 96 -15.16 6.55 -7.34
N SER A 97 -15.80 5.94 -8.35
CA SER A 97 -16.26 4.56 -8.29
C SER A 97 -15.11 3.58 -8.50
N LEU A 98 -15.28 2.33 -8.08
CA LEU A 98 -14.22 1.31 -8.10
C LEU A 98 -13.56 1.13 -9.47
N ASN A 99 -14.34 1.21 -10.55
CA ASN A 99 -13.87 1.03 -11.93
C ASN A 99 -13.38 2.35 -12.57
N GLN A 100 -13.32 3.45 -11.85
CA GLN A 100 -12.93 4.76 -12.34
C GLN A 100 -11.54 5.17 -11.84
N CYS A 101 -10.85 5.97 -12.65
CA CYS A 101 -9.65 6.70 -12.24
C CYS A 101 -9.76 8.16 -12.67
N GLY A 102 -9.19 9.07 -11.87
CA GLY A 102 -9.08 10.47 -12.24
C GLY A 102 -7.81 10.71 -13.05
N LEU A 103 -7.96 11.12 -14.31
CA LEU A 103 -6.84 11.41 -15.21
C LEU A 103 -6.70 12.92 -15.40
N PRO A 104 -5.52 13.52 -15.19
CA PRO A 104 -5.27 14.93 -15.46
C PRO A 104 -5.62 15.31 -16.91
N LYS A 105 -6.41 16.35 -17.11
CA LYS A 105 -6.88 16.80 -18.43
C LYS A 105 -5.74 17.03 -19.41
N GLU A 106 -4.66 17.67 -18.96
CA GLU A 106 -3.52 17.97 -19.84
C GLU A 106 -2.78 16.70 -20.26
N MET A 107 -2.64 15.73 -19.36
CA MET A 107 -2.03 14.44 -19.64
C MET A 107 -2.92 13.64 -20.61
N ALA A 108 -4.23 13.64 -20.38
CA ALA A 108 -5.19 13.00 -21.28
C ALA A 108 -5.14 13.61 -22.68
N LEU A 109 -5.11 14.93 -22.79
CA LEU A 109 -5.05 15.63 -24.08
C LEU A 109 -3.82 15.23 -24.91
N GLU A 110 -2.66 15.13 -24.29
CA GLU A 110 -1.43 14.73 -25.00
C GLU A 110 -1.45 13.25 -25.40
N MET A 111 -1.95 12.38 -24.52
CA MET A 111 -2.03 10.94 -24.80
C MET A 111 -3.09 10.58 -25.83
N PHE A 112 -4.26 11.23 -25.79
CA PHE A 112 -5.36 11.03 -26.76
C PHE A 112 -5.28 11.94 -27.99
N LYS A 113 -4.21 12.68 -28.14
CA LYS A 113 -4.03 13.67 -29.23
C LYS A 113 -4.42 13.21 -30.63
N PRO A 114 -4.02 12.03 -31.11
CA PRO A 114 -4.44 11.55 -32.43
C PRO A 114 -5.94 11.31 -32.55
N PHE A 115 -6.57 10.82 -31.50
CA PHE A 115 -8.02 10.57 -31.45
C PHE A 115 -8.79 11.89 -31.49
N VAL A 116 -8.37 12.87 -30.68
CA VAL A 116 -8.96 14.22 -30.66
C VAL A 116 -8.80 14.90 -32.02
N LEU A 117 -7.62 14.84 -32.65
CA LEU A 117 -7.40 15.41 -33.98
C LEU A 117 -8.31 14.80 -35.03
N ARG A 118 -8.53 13.48 -34.98
CA ARG A 118 -9.47 12.78 -35.84
C ARG A 118 -10.88 13.32 -35.66
N GLU A 119 -11.39 13.37 -34.44
CA GLU A 119 -12.75 13.80 -34.14
C GLU A 119 -13.00 15.30 -34.51
N ILE A 120 -11.99 16.17 -34.29
CA ILE A 120 -12.06 17.58 -34.73
C ILE A 120 -12.29 17.68 -36.23
N ILE A 121 -11.64 16.83 -37.04
CA ILE A 121 -11.81 16.83 -38.51
C ILE A 121 -13.14 16.20 -38.90
N VAL A 122 -13.55 15.08 -38.27
CA VAL A 122 -14.81 14.41 -38.55
C VAL A 122 -16.01 15.29 -38.22
N LYS A 123 -15.94 16.03 -37.10
CA LYS A 123 -16.98 17.01 -36.72
C LYS A 123 -16.96 18.30 -37.55
N GLY A 124 -16.02 18.44 -38.50
CA GLY A 124 -15.93 19.59 -39.39
C GLY A 124 -15.42 20.88 -38.75
N LEU A 125 -14.87 20.84 -37.53
CA LEU A 125 -14.33 21.99 -36.82
C LEU A 125 -13.01 22.50 -37.43
N ALA A 126 -12.31 21.63 -38.16
CA ALA A 126 -11.09 21.99 -38.88
C ALA A 126 -11.05 21.26 -40.24
N PRO A 127 -10.65 21.98 -41.32
CA PRO A 127 -10.62 21.39 -42.68
C PRO A 127 -9.41 20.48 -42.92
N ASN A 128 -8.39 20.55 -42.09
CA ASN A 128 -7.17 19.75 -42.23
C ASN A 128 -6.44 19.56 -40.87
N VAL A 129 -5.49 18.62 -40.86
CA VAL A 129 -4.69 18.27 -39.63
C VAL A 129 -3.93 19.46 -39.07
N LYS A 130 -3.46 20.39 -39.94
CA LYS A 130 -2.69 21.57 -39.50
C LYS A 130 -3.59 22.54 -38.72
N SER A 131 -4.80 22.80 -39.21
CA SER A 131 -5.80 23.64 -38.51
C SER A 131 -6.27 22.97 -37.23
N ALA A 132 -6.49 21.64 -37.26
CA ALA A 132 -6.85 20.87 -36.06
C ALA A 132 -5.78 20.95 -34.98
N LYS A 133 -4.48 20.86 -35.32
CA LYS A 133 -3.38 21.07 -34.36
C LYS A 133 -3.39 22.47 -33.74
N HIS A 134 -3.68 23.50 -34.52
CA HIS A 134 -3.79 24.85 -33.96
C HIS A 134 -4.95 25.02 -32.99
N LEU A 135 -6.12 24.37 -33.28
CA LEU A 135 -7.24 24.35 -32.33
C LEU A 135 -6.87 23.64 -31.03
N LEU A 136 -6.20 22.50 -31.14
CA LEU A 136 -5.72 21.73 -29.98
C LEU A 136 -4.72 22.53 -29.15
N GLU A 137 -3.77 23.25 -29.76
CA GLU A 137 -2.78 24.11 -29.08
C GLU A 137 -3.46 25.29 -28.36
N ARG A 138 -4.55 25.82 -28.91
CA ARG A 138 -5.35 26.90 -28.28
C ARG A 138 -6.20 26.40 -27.10
N ARG A 139 -6.39 25.07 -26.94
CA ARG A 139 -7.16 24.46 -25.84
C ARG A 139 -8.55 25.06 -25.70
N THR A 140 -9.27 25.16 -26.82
CA THR A 140 -10.65 25.69 -26.85
C THR A 140 -11.61 24.77 -26.10
N SER A 141 -12.79 25.28 -25.71
CA SER A 141 -13.82 24.50 -25.00
C SER A 141 -14.25 23.25 -25.77
N GLU A 142 -14.37 23.38 -27.10
CA GLU A 142 -14.77 22.28 -27.97
C GLU A 142 -13.77 21.11 -27.94
N VAL A 143 -12.48 21.40 -27.75
CA VAL A 143 -11.42 20.39 -27.62
C VAL A 143 -11.60 19.57 -26.34
N TRP A 144 -11.97 20.25 -25.25
CA TRP A 144 -12.25 19.57 -23.96
C TRP A 144 -13.50 18.73 -24.01
N ASP A 145 -14.55 19.20 -24.66
CA ASP A 145 -15.81 18.46 -24.85
C ASP A 145 -15.58 17.17 -25.67
N ILE A 146 -14.79 17.28 -26.75
CA ILE A 146 -14.39 16.13 -27.56
C ILE A 146 -13.54 15.14 -26.77
N LEU A 147 -12.60 15.66 -25.98
CA LEU A 147 -11.76 14.81 -25.14
C LEU A 147 -12.62 14.04 -24.11
N ASP A 148 -13.58 14.69 -23.46
CA ASP A 148 -14.49 14.06 -22.51
C ASP A 148 -15.33 12.95 -23.18
N GLU A 149 -15.84 13.21 -24.38
CA GLU A 149 -16.59 12.24 -25.16
C GLU A 149 -15.73 11.00 -25.51
N ILE A 150 -14.50 11.21 -25.99
CA ILE A 150 -13.58 10.10 -26.32
C ILE A 150 -13.21 9.28 -25.07
N THR A 151 -12.90 9.96 -23.97
CA THR A 151 -12.42 9.28 -22.76
C THR A 151 -13.51 8.51 -22.03
N ARG A 152 -14.79 8.87 -22.22
CA ARG A 152 -15.92 8.23 -21.55
C ARG A 152 -16.03 6.73 -21.83
N ASP A 153 -15.76 6.31 -23.06
CA ASP A 153 -15.87 4.92 -23.50
C ASP A 153 -14.52 4.22 -23.69
N HIS A 154 -13.42 4.96 -23.57
CA HIS A 154 -12.08 4.44 -23.83
C HIS A 154 -11.35 4.13 -22.52
N PRO A 155 -11.10 2.85 -22.17
CA PRO A 155 -10.39 2.50 -20.93
C PRO A 155 -8.93 2.91 -20.97
N VAL A 156 -8.37 3.17 -19.81
CA VAL A 156 -6.93 3.35 -19.62
C VAL A 156 -6.37 2.28 -18.68
N LEU A 157 -5.13 1.90 -18.90
CA LEU A 157 -4.42 0.93 -18.09
C LEU A 157 -3.48 1.66 -17.14
N LEU A 158 -3.62 1.42 -15.84
CA LEU A 158 -2.71 1.94 -14.82
C LEU A 158 -1.75 0.84 -14.36
N ASN A 159 -0.48 1.19 -14.24
CA ASN A 159 0.57 0.30 -13.78
C ASN A 159 1.42 0.96 -12.70
N ARG A 160 1.71 0.23 -11.64
CA ARG A 160 2.71 0.60 -10.63
C ARG A 160 3.90 -0.33 -10.68
N ALA A 161 5.10 0.22 -10.85
CA ALA A 161 6.33 -0.54 -10.72
C ALA A 161 6.75 -0.66 -9.23
N PRO A 162 7.26 -1.84 -8.80
CA PRO A 162 7.44 -3.07 -9.56
C PRO A 162 6.11 -3.84 -9.74
N THR A 163 5.87 -4.37 -10.94
CA THR A 163 4.69 -5.19 -11.23
C THR A 163 4.96 -6.64 -10.81
N LEU A 164 4.60 -7.01 -9.58
CA LEU A 164 4.87 -8.32 -9.01
C LEU A 164 3.82 -9.37 -9.36
N HIS A 165 2.58 -8.94 -9.61
CA HIS A 165 1.45 -9.81 -9.92
C HIS A 165 0.44 -9.08 -10.83
N LYS A 166 -0.58 -9.81 -11.31
CA LYS A 166 -1.56 -9.28 -12.27
C LYS A 166 -2.29 -8.00 -11.78
N LEU A 167 -2.50 -7.84 -10.48
CA LEU A 167 -3.19 -6.67 -9.91
C LEU A 167 -2.35 -5.39 -9.91
N GLY A 168 -1.06 -5.47 -10.24
CA GLY A 168 -0.22 -4.30 -10.49
C GLY A 168 -0.47 -3.62 -11.83
N PHE A 169 -1.39 -4.17 -12.66
CA PHE A 169 -1.77 -3.66 -13.96
C PHE A 169 -3.29 -3.83 -14.14
N GLN A 170 -4.06 -2.75 -14.02
CA GLN A 170 -5.53 -2.80 -14.08
C GLN A 170 -6.08 -1.74 -15.03
N ALA A 171 -7.27 -1.99 -15.54
CA ALA A 171 -7.99 -1.11 -16.44
C ALA A 171 -9.04 -0.28 -15.68
N PHE A 172 -9.17 0.99 -16.04
CA PHE A 172 -10.14 1.91 -15.46
C PHE A 172 -10.81 2.75 -16.54
N LYS A 173 -12.02 3.20 -16.27
CA LYS A 173 -12.68 4.25 -17.04
C LYS A 173 -12.15 5.60 -16.54
N PRO A 174 -11.51 6.41 -17.40
CA PRO A 174 -10.97 7.69 -16.97
C PRO A 174 -12.06 8.72 -16.75
N VAL A 175 -11.90 9.53 -15.71
CA VAL A 175 -12.67 10.74 -15.44
C VAL A 175 -11.66 11.89 -15.48
N LEU A 176 -11.94 12.90 -16.30
CA LEU A 176 -11.05 14.04 -16.45
C LEU A 176 -11.09 14.92 -15.19
N ILE A 177 -9.92 15.20 -14.65
CA ILE A 177 -9.76 16.02 -13.44
C ILE A 177 -8.79 17.17 -13.66
N GLU A 178 -8.97 18.22 -12.88
CA GLU A 178 -8.00 19.31 -12.78
C GLU A 178 -6.79 18.89 -11.95
N GLY A 179 -5.64 19.51 -12.24
CA GLY A 179 -4.37 19.22 -11.55
C GLY A 179 -3.46 18.30 -12.35
N ASN A 180 -2.38 17.82 -11.71
CA ASN A 180 -1.31 17.06 -12.38
C ASN A 180 -1.17 15.63 -11.83
N ALA A 181 -1.91 15.27 -10.79
CA ALA A 181 -1.83 13.95 -10.14
C ALA A 181 -2.98 13.06 -10.57
N ILE A 182 -2.69 11.77 -10.77
CA ILE A 182 -3.69 10.75 -11.07
C ILE A 182 -4.45 10.42 -9.79
N ARG A 183 -5.78 10.43 -9.82
CA ARG A 183 -6.61 9.98 -8.70
C ARG A 183 -6.98 8.52 -8.86
N ILE A 184 -6.84 7.76 -7.79
CA ILE A 184 -7.24 6.35 -7.75
C ILE A 184 -8.17 6.07 -6.58
N HIS A 185 -9.03 5.07 -6.76
CA HIS A 185 -9.93 4.63 -5.72
C HIS A 185 -9.15 4.02 -4.53
N PRO A 186 -9.46 4.38 -3.27
CA PRO A 186 -8.67 3.92 -2.12
C PRO A 186 -8.61 2.40 -1.96
N CYS A 187 -9.66 1.65 -2.32
CA CYS A 187 -9.69 0.20 -2.18
C CYS A 187 -8.79 -0.55 -3.18
N VAL A 188 -8.39 0.05 -4.31
CA VAL A 188 -7.48 -0.60 -5.28
C VAL A 188 -6.01 -0.51 -4.87
N CYS A 189 -5.67 0.38 -3.93
CA CYS A 189 -4.29 0.56 -3.45
C CYS A 189 -3.67 -0.73 -2.93
N ALA A 190 -4.45 -1.60 -2.29
CA ALA A 190 -3.97 -2.89 -1.79
C ALA A 190 -3.50 -3.82 -2.91
N GLY A 191 -4.19 -3.82 -4.07
CA GLY A 191 -3.79 -4.59 -5.25
C GLY A 191 -2.49 -4.10 -5.88
N TYR A 192 -2.28 -2.80 -5.91
CA TYR A 192 -1.05 -2.18 -6.39
C TYR A 192 0.09 -2.18 -5.37
N ASN A 193 -0.18 -2.49 -4.11
CA ASN A 193 0.71 -2.21 -2.99
C ASN A 193 1.21 -0.75 -3.01
N ALA A 194 0.27 0.18 -3.28
CA ALA A 194 0.52 1.60 -3.45
C ALA A 194 0.13 2.38 -2.20
N ASP A 195 0.88 3.43 -1.92
CA ASP A 195 0.55 4.46 -0.94
C ASP A 195 0.69 5.86 -1.56
N PHE A 196 0.30 6.88 -0.81
CA PHE A 196 0.26 8.26 -1.31
C PHE A 196 1.40 9.12 -0.76
N ASP A 197 2.56 8.50 -0.54
CA ASP A 197 3.77 9.15 -0.02
C ASP A 197 4.67 9.74 -1.14
N GLY A 198 4.20 9.74 -2.37
CA GLY A 198 4.92 10.18 -3.57
C GLY A 198 5.03 9.10 -4.64
N ASP A 199 4.34 7.99 -4.48
CA ASP A 199 4.26 6.94 -5.48
C ASP A 199 3.76 7.47 -6.82
N GLN A 200 4.30 6.89 -7.90
CA GLN A 200 3.93 7.20 -9.27
C GLN A 200 3.34 5.99 -9.97
N MET A 201 2.40 6.23 -10.88
CA MET A 201 1.88 5.21 -11.77
C MET A 201 2.08 5.60 -13.24
N ALA A 202 2.29 4.58 -14.08
CA ALA A 202 2.26 4.73 -15.52
C ALA A 202 0.83 4.52 -16.03
N VAL A 203 0.46 5.31 -17.03
CA VAL A 203 -0.82 5.20 -17.76
C VAL A 203 -0.54 4.75 -19.17
N HIS A 204 -1.33 3.83 -19.68
CA HIS A 204 -1.25 3.34 -21.05
C HIS A 204 -2.63 3.34 -21.69
N ILE A 205 -2.71 3.65 -22.99
CA ILE A 205 -3.95 3.64 -23.75
C ILE A 205 -3.94 2.43 -24.69
N PRO A 206 -4.90 1.50 -24.58
CA PRO A 206 -5.11 0.46 -25.58
C PRO A 206 -5.59 1.10 -26.89
N LEU A 207 -5.07 0.64 -28.04
CA LEU A 207 -5.31 1.30 -29.31
C LEU A 207 -6.38 0.63 -30.18
N SER A 208 -6.50 -0.69 -30.09
CA SER A 208 -7.48 -1.45 -30.89
C SER A 208 -8.77 -1.71 -30.13
N GLY A 209 -9.89 -1.82 -30.86
CA GLY A 209 -11.17 -2.17 -30.25
C GLY A 209 -11.13 -3.47 -29.44
N ASN A 210 -10.46 -4.50 -29.97
CA ASN A 210 -10.29 -5.77 -29.27
C ASN A 210 -9.50 -5.60 -27.96
N SER A 211 -8.45 -4.76 -27.96
CA SER A 211 -7.67 -4.48 -26.75
C SER A 211 -8.47 -3.70 -25.70
N CYS A 212 -9.33 -2.77 -26.14
CA CYS A 212 -10.23 -2.04 -25.26
C CYS A 212 -11.27 -2.99 -24.63
N GLU A 213 -11.87 -3.87 -25.43
CA GLU A 213 -12.82 -4.87 -24.95
C GLU A 213 -12.19 -5.85 -23.97
N GLU A 214 -10.99 -6.36 -24.28
CA GLU A 214 -10.23 -7.22 -23.39
C GLU A 214 -9.88 -6.52 -22.07
N ALA A 215 -9.46 -5.25 -22.12
CA ALA A 215 -9.17 -4.44 -20.95
C ALA A 215 -10.40 -4.29 -20.04
N LEU A 216 -11.57 -4.02 -20.62
CA LEU A 216 -12.83 -3.88 -19.87
C LEU A 216 -13.31 -5.20 -19.29
N ARG A 217 -13.15 -6.32 -20.03
CA ARG A 217 -13.68 -7.62 -19.64
C ARG A 217 -12.80 -8.35 -18.64
N LEU A 218 -11.47 -8.23 -18.73
CA LEU A 218 -10.54 -9.02 -17.92
C LEU A 218 -9.75 -8.22 -16.88
N MET A 219 -9.50 -6.93 -17.14
CA MET A 219 -8.52 -6.17 -16.38
C MET A 219 -9.13 -5.14 -15.41
N THR A 220 -10.44 -4.94 -15.42
CA THR A 220 -11.09 -4.03 -14.48
C THR A 220 -11.08 -4.57 -13.06
N PRO A 221 -11.07 -3.70 -12.02
CA PRO A 221 -11.10 -4.11 -10.61
C PRO A 221 -12.28 -5.01 -10.26
N GLN A 222 -13.45 -4.81 -10.87
CA GLN A 222 -14.66 -5.64 -10.62
C GLN A 222 -14.42 -7.13 -10.88
N HIS A 223 -13.61 -7.48 -11.89
CA HIS A 223 -13.29 -8.87 -12.23
C HIS A 223 -12.03 -9.39 -11.53
N ASN A 224 -11.39 -8.55 -10.71
CA ASN A 224 -10.13 -8.86 -10.01
C ASN A 224 -10.20 -8.55 -8.51
N LEU A 225 -11.32 -8.90 -7.88
CA LEU A 225 -11.55 -8.63 -6.45
C LEU A 225 -10.75 -9.56 -5.52
N LEU A 226 -10.27 -10.71 -6.02
CA LEU A 226 -9.61 -11.74 -5.24
C LEU A 226 -8.09 -11.75 -5.43
N LYS A 227 -7.37 -12.09 -4.36
CA LYS A 227 -5.94 -12.34 -4.42
C LYS A 227 -5.64 -13.65 -5.15
N PRO A 228 -4.69 -13.68 -6.08
CA PRO A 228 -4.29 -14.92 -6.75
C PRO A 228 -3.66 -15.98 -5.81
N ALA A 229 -3.09 -15.55 -4.67
CA ALA A 229 -2.35 -16.43 -3.77
C ALA A 229 -3.26 -17.31 -2.88
N ASP A 230 -4.28 -16.71 -2.29
CA ASP A 230 -5.12 -17.35 -1.26
C ASP A 230 -6.63 -17.26 -1.55
N GLY A 231 -7.03 -16.62 -2.65
CA GLY A 231 -8.44 -16.42 -2.99
C GLY A 231 -9.19 -15.48 -2.02
N SER A 232 -8.52 -14.82 -1.10
CA SER A 232 -9.17 -13.86 -0.22
C SER A 232 -9.42 -12.53 -0.95
N PRO A 233 -10.49 -11.79 -0.59
CA PRO A 233 -10.74 -10.48 -1.19
C PRO A 233 -9.61 -9.50 -0.86
N ILE A 234 -9.15 -8.76 -1.88
CA ILE A 234 -8.10 -7.76 -1.76
C ILE A 234 -8.67 -6.34 -1.79
N THR A 235 -9.73 -6.13 -2.56
CA THR A 235 -10.40 -4.83 -2.71
C THR A 235 -11.41 -4.64 -1.60
N VAL A 236 -10.91 -4.35 -0.40
CA VAL A 236 -11.71 -4.25 0.83
C VAL A 236 -11.56 -2.85 1.41
N PRO A 237 -12.68 -2.17 1.78
CA PRO A 237 -12.62 -0.95 2.58
C PRO A 237 -11.88 -1.20 3.90
N ASN A 238 -10.82 -0.45 4.17
CA ASN A 238 -10.01 -0.55 5.37
C ASN A 238 -9.58 0.84 5.87
N LYS A 239 -8.69 0.92 6.84
CA LYS A 239 -8.23 2.18 7.44
C LYS A 239 -9.41 3.03 7.94
N ASP A 240 -9.52 4.28 7.49
CA ASP A 240 -10.56 5.23 7.94
C ASP A 240 -11.98 4.76 7.58
N MET A 241 -12.15 4.03 6.47
CA MET A 241 -13.44 3.44 6.08
C MET A 241 -13.91 2.40 7.08
N ALA A 242 -13.01 1.52 7.54
CA ALA A 242 -13.32 0.51 8.54
C ALA A 242 -13.51 1.16 9.93
N LEU A 243 -12.70 2.16 10.28
CA LEU A 243 -12.83 2.91 11.52
C LEU A 243 -14.18 3.62 11.60
N GLY A 244 -14.59 4.31 10.52
CA GLY A 244 -15.89 4.96 10.44
C GLY A 244 -17.05 3.97 10.51
N SER A 245 -16.97 2.83 9.83
CA SER A 245 -17.98 1.76 9.91
C SER A 245 -18.09 1.19 11.32
N TYR A 246 -16.95 1.01 12.01
CA TYR A 246 -16.92 0.58 13.40
C TYR A 246 -17.57 1.61 14.33
N TYR A 247 -17.18 2.88 14.21
CA TYR A 247 -17.77 3.97 14.99
C TYR A 247 -19.29 4.04 14.80
N LEU A 248 -19.75 3.94 13.56
CA LEU A 248 -21.16 3.98 13.20
C LEU A 248 -21.97 2.87 13.87
N THR A 249 -21.43 1.65 13.93
CA THR A 249 -22.14 0.45 14.41
C THR A 249 -21.89 0.11 15.88
N SER A 250 -20.97 0.81 16.54
CA SER A 250 -20.70 0.66 17.97
C SER A 250 -21.82 1.29 18.81
N ILE A 251 -22.02 0.79 20.02
CA ILE A 251 -22.98 1.31 20.99
C ILE A 251 -22.24 2.26 21.94
N ASP A 252 -22.90 3.32 22.34
CA ASP A 252 -22.40 4.23 23.37
C ASP A 252 -23.15 4.01 24.68
N ASP A 253 -22.48 3.35 25.63
CA ASP A 253 -23.06 2.99 26.91
C ASP A 253 -23.48 4.22 27.76
N LYS A 254 -22.86 5.39 27.50
CA LYS A 254 -23.19 6.64 28.21
C LYS A 254 -24.54 7.24 27.79
N LEU A 255 -24.96 6.96 26.56
CA LEU A 255 -26.24 7.43 26.02
C LEU A 255 -27.42 6.54 26.44
N THR A 256 -27.15 5.35 26.96
CA THR A 256 -28.18 4.35 27.30
C THR A 256 -28.11 4.07 28.79
N LYS A 257 -28.56 5.01 29.61
CA LYS A 257 -28.45 4.93 31.08
C LYS A 257 -29.42 3.95 31.73
N ASP A 258 -30.62 3.74 31.18
CA ASP A 258 -31.64 2.84 31.73
C ASP A 258 -32.37 2.08 30.61
N GLU A 259 -32.55 0.76 30.77
CA GLU A 259 -33.35 -0.05 29.85
C GLU A 259 -34.83 0.42 29.70
N LYS A 260 -35.33 1.17 30.65
CA LYS A 260 -36.69 1.74 30.64
C LYS A 260 -36.85 2.99 29.76
N GLU A 261 -35.75 3.62 29.39
CA GLU A 261 -35.74 4.82 28.53
C GLU A 261 -35.47 4.50 27.06
N ILE A 262 -35.34 3.20 26.68
CA ILE A 262 -35.09 2.81 25.28
C ILE A 262 -36.35 3.15 24.46
N LEU A 263 -36.18 4.07 23.51
CA LEU A 263 -37.23 4.45 22.58
C LEU A 263 -37.56 3.31 21.62
N ILE A 264 -38.86 3.13 21.35
CA ILE A 264 -39.38 2.10 20.45
C ILE A 264 -39.89 2.78 19.19
N PHE A 265 -39.43 2.30 18.02
CA PHE A 265 -39.84 2.76 16.70
C PHE A 265 -40.54 1.66 15.93
N GLY A 266 -41.53 2.06 15.14
CA GLY A 266 -42.32 1.11 14.35
C GLY A 266 -41.63 0.64 13.07
N ASP A 267 -40.64 1.42 12.56
CA ASP A 267 -39.98 1.18 11.27
C ASP A 267 -38.58 1.77 11.26
N GLU A 268 -37.74 1.26 10.34
CA GLU A 268 -36.37 1.76 10.09
C GLU A 268 -36.38 3.23 9.65
N GLN A 269 -37.31 3.62 8.76
CA GLN A 269 -37.43 4.98 8.25
C GLN A 269 -37.86 5.98 9.32
N GLU A 270 -38.74 5.58 10.23
CA GLU A 270 -39.13 6.40 11.40
C GLU A 270 -37.90 6.67 12.28
N THR A 271 -37.07 5.68 12.48
CA THR A 271 -35.84 5.80 13.27
C THR A 271 -34.83 6.76 12.63
N ILE A 272 -34.63 6.67 11.30
CA ILE A 272 -33.77 7.59 10.55
C ILE A 272 -34.31 9.03 10.62
N SER A 273 -35.64 9.21 10.49
CA SER A 273 -36.28 10.52 10.60
C SER A 273 -36.12 11.12 11.98
N ALA A 274 -36.23 10.31 13.04
CA ALA A 274 -35.98 10.75 14.41
C ALA A 274 -34.52 11.20 14.62
N TYR A 275 -33.56 10.55 14.01
CA TYR A 275 -32.15 10.97 14.01
C TYR A 275 -31.95 12.29 13.27
N GLN A 276 -32.51 12.43 12.06
CA GLN A 276 -32.44 13.68 11.28
C GLN A 276 -33.04 14.89 12.05
N ASN A 277 -34.09 14.64 12.82
CA ASN A 277 -34.70 15.63 13.71
C ASN A 277 -33.96 15.79 15.04
N LYS A 278 -32.78 15.20 15.22
CA LYS A 278 -31.93 15.27 16.42
C LYS A 278 -32.63 14.82 17.72
N LYS A 279 -33.63 13.96 17.63
CA LYS A 279 -34.31 13.36 18.78
C LYS A 279 -33.53 12.21 19.41
N ILE A 280 -32.73 11.52 18.61
CA ILE A 280 -31.85 10.39 19.00
C ILE A 280 -30.46 10.61 18.45
N MET A 281 -29.48 10.00 19.12
CA MET A 281 -28.09 10.01 18.70
C MET A 281 -27.75 8.78 17.85
N LEU A 282 -26.71 8.89 17.02
CA LEU A 282 -26.30 7.87 16.06
C LEU A 282 -26.00 6.50 16.69
N ARG A 283 -25.34 6.52 17.86
CA ARG A 283 -24.86 5.34 18.59
C ARG A 283 -25.74 4.95 19.78
N GLN A 284 -26.88 5.62 19.94
CA GLN A 284 -27.84 5.34 20.99
C GLN A 284 -28.60 4.06 20.72
N LEU A 285 -28.78 3.22 21.74
CA LEU A 285 -29.56 2.00 21.64
C LEU A 285 -31.06 2.32 21.53
N VAL A 286 -31.71 1.74 20.54
CA VAL A 286 -33.15 1.88 20.27
C VAL A 286 -33.77 0.52 19.98
N LYS A 287 -35.07 0.37 20.14
CA LYS A 287 -35.84 -0.81 19.73
C LYS A 287 -36.60 -0.49 18.45
N VAL A 288 -36.36 -1.29 17.41
CA VAL A 288 -36.98 -1.08 16.11
C VAL A 288 -37.61 -2.39 15.64
N ARG A 289 -38.78 -2.30 15.01
CA ARG A 289 -39.42 -3.45 14.39
C ARG A 289 -38.82 -3.65 12.98
N ILE A 290 -38.15 -4.80 12.81
CA ILE A 290 -37.52 -5.22 11.54
C ILE A 290 -38.05 -6.60 11.20
N ASN A 291 -38.59 -6.78 9.98
CA ASN A 291 -39.18 -8.03 9.53
C ASN A 291 -40.24 -8.63 10.48
N GLY A 292 -40.92 -7.79 11.25
CA GLY A 292 -41.97 -8.22 12.18
C GLY A 292 -41.49 -8.47 13.62
N GLU A 293 -40.17 -8.53 13.86
CA GLU A 293 -39.56 -8.71 15.19
C GLU A 293 -39.02 -7.38 15.73
N ILE A 294 -39.09 -7.23 17.06
CA ILE A 294 -38.51 -6.06 17.74
C ILE A 294 -37.07 -6.39 18.13
N ILE A 295 -36.13 -5.68 17.52
CA ILE A 295 -34.69 -5.88 17.70
C ILE A 295 -34.08 -4.65 18.38
N ASN A 296 -33.16 -4.89 19.33
CA ASN A 296 -32.33 -3.86 19.93
C ASN A 296 -31.22 -3.52 18.95
N THR A 297 -31.18 -2.28 18.46
CA THR A 297 -30.22 -1.84 17.46
C THR A 297 -29.85 -0.36 17.65
N THR A 298 -29.06 0.21 16.77
CA THR A 298 -28.74 1.64 16.74
C THR A 298 -29.04 2.22 15.35
N VAL A 299 -29.26 3.53 15.27
CA VAL A 299 -29.44 4.21 13.98
C VAL A 299 -28.28 3.90 13.03
N GLY A 300 -27.05 3.90 13.54
CA GLY A 300 -25.87 3.62 12.75
C GLY A 300 -25.87 2.23 12.12
N ARG A 301 -26.37 1.20 12.82
CA ARG A 301 -26.53 -0.16 12.27
C ARG A 301 -27.60 -0.20 11.20
N ILE A 302 -28.69 0.54 11.35
CA ILE A 302 -29.74 0.64 10.32
C ILE A 302 -29.15 1.27 9.06
N LEU A 303 -28.44 2.40 9.15
CA LEU A 303 -27.80 3.05 8.01
C LEU A 303 -26.76 2.16 7.33
N PHE A 304 -26.01 1.37 8.10
CA PHE A 304 -25.08 0.41 7.53
C PHE A 304 -25.81 -0.70 6.77
N ASN A 305 -26.91 -1.21 7.30
CA ASN A 305 -27.72 -2.24 6.64
C ASN A 305 -28.43 -1.71 5.39
N GLU A 306 -28.75 -0.43 5.29
CA GLU A 306 -29.31 0.19 4.09
C GLU A 306 -28.31 0.11 2.91
N ALA A 307 -27.00 0.22 3.18
CA ALA A 307 -25.95 0.07 2.19
C ALA A 307 -25.72 -1.40 1.75
N LEU A 308 -26.30 -2.39 2.45
CA LEU A 308 -26.15 -3.80 2.11
C LEU A 308 -27.20 -4.28 1.10
N PRO A 309 -26.85 -5.21 0.19
CA PRO A 309 -27.80 -5.94 -0.61
C PRO A 309 -28.84 -6.67 0.27
N GLU A 310 -30.07 -6.80 -0.21
CA GLU A 310 -31.18 -7.44 0.54
C GLU A 310 -30.82 -8.84 1.06
N GLN A 311 -30.06 -9.60 0.28
CA GLN A 311 -29.64 -10.97 0.60
C GLN A 311 -28.70 -11.08 1.81
N LEU A 312 -28.05 -9.97 2.20
CA LEU A 312 -27.06 -9.90 3.29
C LEU A 312 -27.58 -9.13 4.52
N ARG A 313 -28.81 -8.59 4.48
CA ARG A 313 -29.49 -7.94 5.62
C ARG A 313 -29.99 -9.00 6.59
N PHE A 314 -30.08 -8.79 7.85
CA PHE A 314 -29.74 -7.66 8.68
C PHE A 314 -28.55 -8.04 9.61
N MET A 315 -27.49 -7.22 9.63
CA MET A 315 -26.34 -7.39 10.52
C MET A 315 -26.52 -6.48 11.74
N ASN A 316 -26.62 -7.08 12.95
CA ASN A 316 -26.78 -6.35 14.21
C ASN A 316 -25.57 -6.50 15.13
N GLU A 317 -24.37 -6.37 14.56
CA GLU A 317 -23.10 -6.45 15.29
C GLU A 317 -22.20 -5.24 14.99
N GLU A 318 -21.13 -5.10 15.75
CA GLU A 318 -20.10 -4.08 15.47
C GLU A 318 -19.29 -4.47 14.23
N ILE A 319 -19.23 -3.57 13.28
CA ILE A 319 -18.56 -3.81 12.00
C ILE A 319 -17.08 -3.47 12.09
N LYS A 320 -16.25 -4.49 12.22
CA LYS A 320 -14.79 -4.40 12.22
C LYS A 320 -14.23 -4.64 10.82
N ALA A 321 -12.94 -4.34 10.60
CA ALA A 321 -12.27 -4.63 9.33
C ALA A 321 -12.37 -6.12 8.92
N ALA A 322 -12.27 -7.04 9.89
CA ALA A 322 -12.45 -8.47 9.64
C ALA A 322 -13.90 -8.80 9.23
N THR A 323 -14.89 -8.18 9.86
CA THR A 323 -16.32 -8.34 9.53
C THR A 323 -16.58 -7.85 8.09
N ILE A 324 -16.03 -6.69 7.69
CA ILE A 324 -16.15 -6.18 6.30
C ILE A 324 -15.54 -7.18 5.30
N LYS A 325 -14.37 -7.73 5.61
CA LYS A 325 -13.73 -8.74 4.75
C LYS A 325 -14.59 -9.99 4.60
N ASN A 326 -15.15 -10.50 5.70
CA ASN A 326 -16.04 -11.65 5.69
C ASN A 326 -17.35 -11.36 4.94
N LEU A 327 -17.90 -10.15 5.08
CA LEU A 327 -19.09 -9.69 4.38
C LEU A 327 -18.86 -9.69 2.86
N ILE A 328 -17.74 -9.13 2.39
CA ILE A 328 -17.39 -9.14 0.97
C ILE A 328 -17.18 -10.56 0.47
N THR A 329 -16.57 -11.45 1.28
CA THR A 329 -16.42 -12.87 0.91
C THR A 329 -17.78 -13.55 0.75
N LYS A 330 -18.75 -13.26 1.62
CA LYS A 330 -20.13 -13.77 1.50
C LYS A 330 -20.82 -13.17 0.26
N ALA A 331 -20.65 -11.87 0.02
CA ALA A 331 -21.21 -11.20 -1.13
C ALA A 331 -20.72 -11.80 -2.46
N LEU A 332 -19.43 -12.14 -2.56
CA LEU A 332 -18.83 -12.79 -3.75
C LEU A 332 -19.45 -14.16 -4.08
N ASN A 333 -20.06 -14.84 -3.11
CA ASN A 333 -20.70 -16.12 -3.32
C ASN A 333 -22.20 -16.02 -3.68
N VAL A 334 -22.83 -14.87 -3.39
CA VAL A 334 -24.30 -14.74 -3.45
C VAL A 334 -24.74 -13.66 -4.44
N CYS A 335 -23.98 -12.57 -4.59
CA CYS A 335 -24.34 -11.40 -5.38
C CYS A 335 -23.59 -11.35 -6.71
N PRO A 336 -24.17 -10.73 -7.75
CA PRO A 336 -23.49 -10.45 -9.01
C PRO A 336 -22.40 -9.37 -8.81
N ASP A 337 -21.39 -9.37 -9.71
CA ASP A 337 -20.23 -8.47 -9.62
C ASP A 337 -20.60 -6.98 -9.52
N GLU A 338 -21.65 -6.55 -10.21
CA GLU A 338 -22.10 -5.16 -10.19
C GLU A 338 -22.63 -4.71 -8.82
N GLU A 339 -23.36 -5.58 -8.13
CA GLU A 339 -23.85 -5.31 -6.77
C GLU A 339 -22.69 -5.27 -5.77
N ILE A 340 -21.67 -6.10 -5.98
CA ILE A 340 -20.47 -6.12 -5.11
C ILE A 340 -19.69 -4.81 -5.27
N VAL A 341 -19.53 -4.31 -6.48
CA VAL A 341 -18.89 -3.01 -6.73
C VAL A 341 -19.66 -1.89 -6.03
N LYS A 342 -20.98 -1.88 -6.15
CA LYS A 342 -21.83 -0.91 -5.47
C LYS A 342 -21.70 -1.02 -3.95
N LEU A 343 -21.70 -2.24 -3.41
CA LEU A 343 -21.51 -2.50 -1.98
C LEU A 343 -20.18 -1.91 -1.48
N ILE A 344 -19.08 -2.15 -2.19
CA ILE A 344 -17.75 -1.62 -1.83
C ILE A 344 -17.77 -0.07 -1.85
N ASP A 345 -18.38 0.52 -2.87
CA ASP A 345 -18.47 1.98 -3.01
C ASP A 345 -19.37 2.60 -1.92
N ASP A 346 -20.47 1.96 -1.56
CA ASP A 346 -21.40 2.46 -0.54
C ASP A 346 -20.80 2.32 0.87
N ILE A 347 -20.13 1.19 1.19
CA ILE A 347 -19.38 1.05 2.45
C ILE A 347 -18.24 2.09 2.53
N LYS A 348 -17.53 2.35 1.44
CA LYS A 348 -16.50 3.39 1.38
C LYS A 348 -17.07 4.77 1.72
N LYS A 349 -18.17 5.18 1.05
CA LYS A 349 -18.81 6.48 1.26
C LYS A 349 -19.32 6.62 2.69
N LEU A 350 -20.01 5.59 3.17
CA LEU A 350 -20.57 5.56 4.52
C LEU A 350 -19.47 5.59 5.58
N GLY A 351 -18.39 4.83 5.37
CA GLY A 351 -17.24 4.80 6.28
C GLY A 351 -16.53 6.16 6.39
N PHE A 352 -16.28 6.83 5.27
CA PHE A 352 -15.70 8.18 5.29
C PHE A 352 -16.65 9.22 5.92
N TRP A 353 -17.93 9.14 5.62
CA TRP A 353 -18.92 10.01 6.24
C TRP A 353 -18.97 9.82 7.76
N ALA A 354 -19.01 8.57 8.21
CA ALA A 354 -19.03 8.25 9.64
C ALA A 354 -17.73 8.67 10.34
N ALA A 355 -16.56 8.47 9.70
CA ALA A 355 -15.28 8.94 10.23
C ALA A 355 -15.24 10.47 10.34
N THR A 356 -15.84 11.20 9.41
CA THR A 356 -15.95 12.66 9.47
C THR A 356 -16.84 13.12 10.62
N ILE A 357 -18.01 12.48 10.82
CA ILE A 357 -18.94 12.81 11.92
C ILE A 357 -18.33 12.48 13.29
N SER A 358 -17.53 11.43 13.40
CA SER A 358 -16.83 11.07 14.65
C SER A 358 -15.83 12.13 15.11
N GLY A 359 -15.56 13.15 14.31
CA GLY A 359 -14.54 14.15 14.57
C GLY A 359 -13.11 13.63 14.38
N GLY A 360 -12.95 12.50 13.68
CA GLY A 360 -11.66 11.93 13.31
C GLY A 360 -10.94 11.16 14.42
N LEU A 361 -11.63 10.76 15.51
CA LEU A 361 -11.08 10.01 16.65
C LEU A 361 -9.65 10.46 17.02
N SER A 362 -9.51 11.74 17.36
CA SER A 362 -8.22 12.31 17.79
C SER A 362 -7.74 11.67 19.09
N VAL A 363 -6.45 11.35 19.17
CA VAL A 363 -5.84 10.70 20.32
C VAL A 363 -4.89 11.66 21.03
N SER A 364 -5.07 11.79 22.33
CA SER A 364 -4.15 12.46 23.24
C SER A 364 -3.24 11.46 23.95
N VAL A 365 -2.08 11.92 24.41
CA VAL A 365 -1.21 11.15 25.31
C VAL A 365 -1.97 10.70 26.56
N PHE A 366 -2.90 11.52 27.04
CA PHE A 366 -3.69 11.26 28.24
C PHE A 366 -4.79 10.19 28.06
N ASP A 367 -5.17 9.88 26.80
CA ASP A 367 -6.13 8.82 26.52
C ASP A 367 -5.55 7.41 26.75
N ASN A 368 -4.22 7.28 26.80
CA ASN A 368 -3.53 6.06 27.17
C ASN A 368 -3.55 5.89 28.71
N LEU A 369 -4.65 5.44 29.27
CA LEU A 369 -4.83 5.30 30.71
C LEU A 369 -3.84 4.26 31.28
N MET A 370 -3.22 4.61 32.39
CA MET A 370 -2.32 3.74 33.13
C MET A 370 -3.05 3.07 34.27
N ILE A 371 -2.58 1.90 34.67
CA ILE A 371 -3.13 1.16 35.81
C ILE A 371 -2.48 1.71 37.09
N PRO A 372 -3.25 2.07 38.12
CA PRO A 372 -2.71 2.56 39.38
C PRO A 372 -1.88 1.50 40.14
N ASN A 373 -2.17 0.23 39.94
CA ASN A 373 -1.51 -0.88 40.65
C ASN A 373 -0.26 -1.45 39.94
N LYS A 374 0.21 -0.80 38.86
CA LYS A 374 1.38 -1.27 38.07
C LYS A 374 2.61 -1.55 38.95
N ASN A 375 2.95 -0.59 39.82
CA ASN A 375 4.18 -0.68 40.65
C ASN A 375 4.12 -1.85 41.63
N LYS A 376 2.96 -2.17 42.19
CA LYS A 376 2.79 -3.34 43.09
C LYS A 376 3.07 -4.65 42.36
N LEU A 377 2.57 -4.80 41.14
CA LEU A 377 2.81 -6.01 40.35
C LEU A 377 4.29 -6.15 39.95
N ILE A 378 4.97 -5.04 39.73
CA ILE A 378 6.41 -5.03 39.46
C ILE A 378 7.17 -5.46 40.72
N GLU A 379 6.85 -4.90 41.89
CA GLU A 379 7.45 -5.23 43.16
C GLU A 379 7.30 -6.71 43.53
N GLU A 380 6.07 -7.28 43.38
CA GLU A 380 5.81 -8.71 43.58
C GLU A 380 6.66 -9.61 42.66
N THR A 381 6.91 -9.15 41.43
CA THR A 381 7.76 -9.89 40.48
C THR A 381 9.23 -9.78 40.85
N GLU A 382 9.68 -8.64 41.34
CA GLU A 382 11.06 -8.44 41.85
C GLU A 382 11.35 -9.30 43.08
N GLU A 383 10.38 -9.45 43.97
CA GLU A 383 10.54 -10.37 45.13
C GLU A 383 10.77 -11.81 44.66
N LYS A 384 9.97 -12.30 43.68
CA LYS A 384 10.15 -13.65 43.11
C LYS A 384 11.50 -13.81 42.40
N ILE A 385 11.97 -12.78 41.72
CA ILE A 385 13.29 -12.79 41.07
C ILE A 385 14.40 -12.87 42.09
N THR A 386 14.27 -12.15 43.22
CA THR A 386 15.22 -12.20 44.30
C THR A 386 15.29 -13.62 44.92
N GLU A 387 14.17 -14.33 45.04
CA GLU A 387 14.15 -15.74 45.44
C GLU A 387 14.92 -16.65 44.47
N ILE A 388 14.73 -16.41 43.14
CA ILE A 388 15.46 -17.18 42.11
C ILE A 388 16.97 -16.85 42.16
N GLU A 389 17.36 -15.61 42.43
CA GLU A 389 18.75 -15.25 42.61
C GLU A 389 19.38 -15.90 43.84
N ASN A 390 18.64 -16.01 44.95
CA ASN A 390 19.10 -16.72 46.15
C ASN A 390 19.29 -18.21 45.84
N ASN A 391 18.35 -18.85 45.10
CA ASN A 391 18.48 -20.25 44.69
C ASN A 391 19.72 -20.49 43.78
N LEU A 392 20.10 -19.51 42.97
CA LEU A 392 21.33 -19.57 42.18
C LEU A 392 22.57 -19.49 43.10
N GLN A 393 22.57 -18.58 44.09
CA GLN A 393 23.69 -18.44 45.04
C GLN A 393 23.88 -19.69 45.89
N GLU A 394 22.78 -20.36 46.25
CA GLU A 394 22.79 -21.64 46.95
C GLU A 394 23.18 -22.84 46.04
N GLY A 395 23.31 -22.60 44.73
CA GLY A 395 23.73 -23.63 43.77
C GLY A 395 22.61 -24.61 43.38
N LEU A 396 21.36 -24.29 43.67
CA LEU A 396 20.20 -25.13 43.36
C LEU A 396 19.81 -25.12 41.88
N ILE A 397 20.12 -24.02 41.17
CA ILE A 397 19.81 -23.82 39.74
C ILE A 397 21.06 -23.36 38.99
N THR A 398 21.07 -23.59 37.68
CA THR A 398 22.13 -23.10 36.79
C THR A 398 21.85 -21.65 36.35
N LYS A 399 22.87 -20.96 35.88
CA LYS A 399 22.72 -19.59 35.35
C LYS A 399 21.81 -19.52 34.13
N GLU A 400 21.76 -20.56 33.32
CA GLU A 400 20.86 -20.65 32.16
C GLU A 400 19.41 -20.80 32.59
N GLU A 401 19.16 -21.62 33.61
CA GLU A 401 17.85 -21.84 34.19
C GLU A 401 17.35 -20.56 34.90
N GLN A 402 18.20 -19.86 35.65
CA GLN A 402 17.86 -18.55 36.20
C GLN A 402 17.39 -17.57 35.13
N ARG A 403 18.13 -17.48 34.02
CA ARG A 403 17.75 -16.59 32.90
C ARG A 403 16.39 -16.98 32.31
N ARG A 404 16.14 -18.26 32.11
CA ARG A 404 14.89 -18.78 31.59
C ARG A 404 13.72 -18.39 32.50
N LEU A 405 13.84 -18.66 33.78
CA LEU A 405 12.81 -18.36 34.78
C LEU A 405 12.55 -16.85 34.90
N ASN A 406 13.60 -16.04 34.92
CA ASN A 406 13.47 -14.58 34.94
C ASN A 406 12.74 -14.06 33.69
N HIS A 407 13.06 -14.59 32.51
CA HIS A 407 12.38 -14.19 31.28
C HIS A 407 10.90 -14.59 31.29
N GLU A 408 10.58 -15.80 31.74
CA GLU A 408 9.18 -16.28 31.85
C GLU A 408 8.36 -15.39 32.79
N LEU A 409 8.88 -15.07 33.98
CA LEU A 409 8.21 -14.18 34.92
C LEU A 409 7.98 -12.78 34.37
N TRP A 410 8.98 -12.19 33.70
CA TRP A 410 8.82 -10.87 33.12
C TRP A 410 7.86 -10.85 31.94
N ILE A 411 7.80 -11.89 31.11
CA ILE A 411 6.81 -12.03 30.03
C ILE A 411 5.41 -12.13 30.63
N GLU A 412 5.21 -13.03 31.62
CA GLU A 412 3.90 -13.21 32.27
C GLU A 412 3.42 -11.89 32.92
N THR A 413 4.29 -11.23 33.67
CA THR A 413 3.95 -9.94 34.31
C THR A 413 3.63 -8.86 33.28
N THR A 414 4.39 -8.80 32.19
CA THR A 414 4.17 -7.82 31.12
C THR A 414 2.83 -8.06 30.41
N GLU A 415 2.45 -9.31 30.16
CA GLU A 415 1.16 -9.66 29.56
C GLU A 415 0.00 -9.37 30.52
N LYS A 416 0.14 -9.72 31.79
CA LYS A 416 -0.85 -9.42 32.83
C LYS A 416 -1.12 -7.92 32.96
N ILE A 417 -0.07 -7.10 32.99
CA ILE A 417 -0.19 -5.63 33.02
C ILE A 417 -0.85 -5.13 31.72
N ALA A 418 -0.53 -5.71 30.56
CA ALA A 418 -1.10 -5.32 29.29
C ALA A 418 -2.63 -5.62 29.22
N ASP A 419 -3.04 -6.81 29.68
CA ASP A 419 -4.45 -7.20 29.70
C ASP A 419 -5.25 -6.31 30.68
N MET A 420 -4.74 -6.09 31.88
CA MET A 420 -5.35 -5.17 32.84
C MET A 420 -5.44 -3.75 32.30
N THR A 421 -4.43 -3.29 31.53
CA THR A 421 -4.47 -1.96 30.87
C THR A 421 -5.57 -1.91 29.81
N TRP A 422 -5.73 -2.97 29.04
CA TRP A 422 -6.78 -3.08 28.03
C TRP A 422 -8.18 -3.05 28.64
N ASP A 423 -8.40 -3.79 29.73
CA ASP A 423 -9.69 -3.88 30.42
C ASP A 423 -10.05 -2.57 31.13
N ASN A 424 -9.05 -1.84 31.61
CA ASN A 424 -9.25 -0.54 32.26
C ASN A 424 -9.60 0.60 31.28
N LEU A 425 -9.43 0.40 29.97
CA LEU A 425 -9.81 1.41 28.98
C LEU A 425 -11.35 1.40 28.79
N PRO A 426 -12.03 2.56 28.93
CA PRO A 426 -13.45 2.69 28.62
C PRO A 426 -13.75 2.31 27.17
N THR A 427 -14.97 1.86 26.91
CA THR A 427 -15.43 1.49 25.56
C THR A 427 -15.42 2.63 24.56
N ASP A 428 -15.63 3.85 25.04
CA ASP A 428 -15.63 5.10 24.27
C ASP A 428 -14.25 5.76 24.13
N ASN A 429 -13.18 5.13 24.69
CA ASN A 429 -11.83 5.65 24.57
C ASN A 429 -11.34 5.60 23.11
N PRO A 430 -10.83 6.71 22.52
CA PRO A 430 -10.38 6.75 21.13
C PRO A 430 -9.34 5.69 20.80
N VAL A 431 -8.39 5.44 21.70
CA VAL A 431 -7.33 4.44 21.51
C VAL A 431 -7.93 3.02 21.41
N ARG A 432 -8.89 2.71 22.30
CA ARG A 432 -9.60 1.41 22.29
C ARG A 432 -10.39 1.24 21.00
N MET A 433 -11.12 2.27 20.55
CA MET A 433 -11.87 2.23 19.30
C MET A 433 -10.98 2.01 18.08
N ILE A 434 -9.86 2.71 17.98
CA ILE A 434 -8.91 2.57 16.87
C ILE A 434 -8.36 1.15 16.81
N ILE A 435 -7.94 0.58 17.93
CA ILE A 435 -7.40 -0.78 17.98
C ILE A 435 -8.50 -1.81 17.69
N HIS A 436 -9.68 -1.64 18.28
CA HIS A 436 -10.78 -2.60 18.16
C HIS A 436 -11.40 -2.64 16.76
N SER A 437 -11.41 -1.52 16.04
CA SER A 437 -11.87 -1.44 14.66
C SER A 437 -11.07 -2.36 13.71
N GLY A 438 -9.79 -2.60 14.03
CA GLY A 438 -8.87 -3.40 13.20
C GLY A 438 -8.54 -2.75 11.83
N GLY A 439 -9.05 -1.54 11.57
CA GLY A 439 -8.81 -0.81 10.31
C GLY A 439 -7.47 -0.08 10.29
N ALA A 440 -7.03 0.40 11.44
CA ALA A 440 -5.74 1.07 11.58
C ALA A 440 -4.60 0.07 11.82
N ARG A 441 -3.34 0.50 11.58
CA ARG A 441 -2.14 -0.29 11.92
C ARG A 441 -1.82 -0.19 13.42
N ALA A 442 -2.83 -0.30 14.27
CA ALA A 442 -2.71 -0.26 15.72
C ALA A 442 -3.02 -1.66 16.30
N SER A 443 -2.23 -2.08 17.27
CA SER A 443 -2.36 -3.38 17.95
C SER A 443 -2.31 -3.23 19.45
N LYS A 444 -2.77 -4.26 20.18
CA LYS A 444 -2.63 -4.34 21.64
C LYS A 444 -1.15 -4.27 22.06
N ASP A 445 -0.22 -4.82 21.26
CA ASP A 445 1.22 -4.75 21.55
C ASP A 445 1.78 -3.33 21.54
N GLN A 446 1.25 -2.46 20.68
CA GLN A 446 1.63 -1.05 20.67
C GLN A 446 1.07 -0.33 21.91
N LEU A 447 -0.18 -0.61 22.30
CA LEU A 447 -0.75 -0.09 23.54
C LEU A 447 0.05 -0.54 24.77
N LYS A 448 0.49 -1.79 24.80
CA LYS A 448 1.36 -2.36 25.83
C LYS A 448 2.61 -1.50 26.04
N GLN A 449 3.28 -1.09 24.97
CA GLN A 449 4.44 -0.22 25.04
C GLN A 449 4.12 1.22 25.43
N LEU A 450 2.92 1.72 25.04
CA LEU A 450 2.50 3.10 25.31
C LEU A 450 2.04 3.32 26.75
N ALA A 451 1.26 2.43 27.31
CA ALA A 451 0.54 2.63 28.57
C ALA A 451 0.79 1.56 29.66
N ALA A 452 1.25 0.37 29.29
CA ALA A 452 1.50 -0.72 30.23
C ALA A 452 2.99 -0.79 30.63
N MET A 453 3.74 -1.70 30.07
CA MET A 453 5.16 -1.91 30.29
C MET A 453 5.83 -2.34 28.98
N ARG A 454 6.97 -1.79 28.63
CA ARG A 454 7.67 -2.18 27.41
C ARG A 454 8.21 -3.62 27.48
N GLY A 455 8.69 -4.03 28.65
CA GLY A 455 9.15 -5.39 28.91
C GLY A 455 10.55 -5.68 28.38
N LEU A 456 10.81 -6.94 28.05
CA LEU A 456 12.12 -7.40 27.60
C LEU A 456 12.47 -6.86 26.21
N VAL A 457 13.71 -6.46 26.04
CA VAL A 457 14.26 -5.89 24.81
C VAL A 457 15.38 -6.78 24.27
N VAL A 458 15.52 -6.83 22.96
CA VAL A 458 16.57 -7.60 22.30
C VAL A 458 17.80 -6.72 22.04
N ASP A 459 18.98 -7.20 22.39
CA ASP A 459 20.27 -6.56 22.12
C ASP A 459 20.63 -6.64 20.61
N PRO A 460 21.54 -5.80 20.10
CA PRO A 460 22.06 -5.89 18.73
C PRO A 460 22.58 -7.26 18.29
N LEU A 461 22.97 -8.12 19.22
CA LEU A 461 23.41 -9.50 18.95
C LEU A 461 22.27 -10.51 18.84
N GLY A 462 21.00 -10.07 19.02
CA GLY A 462 19.84 -10.97 19.00
C GLY A 462 19.56 -11.66 20.34
N LYS A 463 20.28 -11.32 21.42
CA LYS A 463 20.05 -11.86 22.75
C LYS A 463 19.06 -10.98 23.52
N ILE A 464 18.22 -11.60 24.32
CA ILE A 464 17.31 -10.90 25.22
C ILE A 464 18.14 -10.29 26.36
N VAL A 465 17.93 -9.01 26.65
CA VAL A 465 18.56 -8.30 27.76
C VAL A 465 17.92 -8.76 29.08
N GLU A 466 18.73 -9.10 30.06
CA GLU A 466 18.28 -9.66 31.36
C GLU A 466 17.40 -8.69 32.15
N MET A 467 17.68 -7.38 32.04
CA MET A 467 16.90 -6.33 32.70
C MET A 467 15.74 -5.84 31.77
N PRO A 468 14.49 -5.97 32.20
CA PRO A 468 13.34 -5.47 31.43
C PRO A 468 13.25 -3.94 31.51
N THR A 469 12.63 -3.35 30.51
CA THR A 469 12.19 -1.95 30.55
C THR A 469 10.86 -1.88 31.28
N LYS A 470 10.87 -1.45 32.54
CA LYS A 470 9.66 -1.38 33.41
C LYS A 470 8.76 -0.21 33.05
N SER A 471 9.34 0.87 32.53
CA SER A 471 8.62 2.07 32.13
C SER A 471 7.86 1.88 30.80
N ASN A 472 6.86 2.74 30.58
CA ASN A 472 6.15 2.88 29.31
C ASN A 472 6.46 4.25 28.67
N PHE A 473 6.03 4.44 27.42
CA PHE A 473 6.31 5.71 26.73
C PHE A 473 5.54 6.91 27.30
N ARG A 474 4.39 6.69 27.94
CA ARG A 474 3.62 7.76 28.58
C ARG A 474 4.32 8.29 29.83
N GLU A 475 4.88 7.41 30.66
CA GLU A 475 5.65 7.77 31.86
C GLU A 475 6.99 8.40 31.51
N GLY A 476 7.55 8.01 30.36
CA GLY A 476 8.91 8.29 29.95
C GLY A 476 9.90 7.22 30.44
N LEU A 477 10.89 6.93 29.63
CA LEU A 477 11.93 5.97 29.94
C LEU A 477 13.04 6.62 30.78
N THR A 478 13.61 5.89 31.73
CA THR A 478 14.86 6.30 32.38
C THR A 478 16.00 6.33 31.36
N ILE A 479 17.06 7.06 31.65
CA ILE A 479 18.23 7.17 30.75
C ILE A 479 18.78 5.78 30.43
N PHE A 480 18.87 4.91 31.43
CA PHE A 480 19.39 3.55 31.28
C PHE A 480 18.47 2.69 30.37
N GLU A 481 17.18 2.68 30.64
CA GLU A 481 16.20 1.97 29.83
C GLU A 481 16.16 2.48 28.38
N TYR A 482 16.29 3.80 28.19
CA TYR A 482 16.35 4.41 26.87
C TYR A 482 17.57 3.91 26.08
N VAL A 483 18.77 3.97 26.67
CA VAL A 483 19.99 3.52 25.99
C VAL A 483 19.92 2.04 25.64
N THR A 484 19.44 1.20 26.55
CA THR A 484 19.31 -0.26 26.35
C THR A 484 18.34 -0.56 25.22
N SER A 485 17.16 0.07 25.22
CA SER A 485 16.13 -0.17 24.21
C SER A 485 16.49 0.39 22.83
N THR A 486 17.21 1.51 22.78
CA THR A 486 17.59 2.18 21.53
C THR A 486 18.66 1.39 20.77
N ARG A 487 19.56 0.70 21.46
CA ARG A 487 20.63 -0.09 20.81
C ARG A 487 20.07 -1.17 19.88
N GLY A 488 19.11 -1.96 20.34
CA GLY A 488 18.46 -3.01 19.54
C GLY A 488 17.63 -2.43 18.38
N SER A 489 16.84 -1.39 18.64
CA SER A 489 16.00 -0.73 17.63
C SER A 489 16.83 -0.10 16.51
N ARG A 490 17.96 0.55 16.84
CA ARG A 490 18.86 1.16 15.84
C ARG A 490 19.47 0.11 14.92
N LYS A 491 19.89 -1.03 15.45
CA LYS A 491 20.39 -2.14 14.62
C LYS A 491 19.29 -2.67 13.68
N GLY A 492 18.08 -2.89 14.18
CA GLY A 492 16.96 -3.36 13.36
C GLY A 492 16.69 -2.45 12.17
N LEU A 493 16.70 -1.13 12.35
CA LEU A 493 16.56 -0.15 11.28
C LEU A 493 17.71 -0.23 10.27
N THR A 494 18.95 -0.34 10.75
CA THR A 494 20.15 -0.44 9.90
C THR A 494 20.16 -1.74 9.09
N ASP A 495 19.87 -2.87 9.73
CA ASP A 495 19.80 -4.17 9.05
C ASP A 495 18.69 -4.21 8.00
N SER A 496 17.55 -3.61 8.29
CA SER A 496 16.45 -3.52 7.34
C SER A 496 16.85 -2.71 6.10
N ALA A 497 17.51 -1.57 6.29
CA ALA A 497 17.97 -0.73 5.19
C ALA A 497 19.06 -1.41 4.35
N LEU A 498 20.04 -2.08 4.99
CA LEU A 498 21.13 -2.77 4.29
C LEU A 498 20.68 -4.04 3.54
N LYS A 499 19.70 -4.79 4.08
CA LYS A 499 19.18 -5.98 3.40
C LYS A 499 18.30 -5.67 2.20
N THR A 500 17.72 -4.48 2.13
CA THR A 500 16.92 -4.03 0.99
C THR A 500 17.74 -3.40 -0.12
N ALA A 501 18.96 -2.96 0.16
CA ALA A 501 19.93 -2.44 -0.81
C ALA A 501 20.76 -3.56 -1.45
#